data_38651967ccf4a4b3c951498d0fe4ea69
#
_entry.id   38651967ccf4a4b3c951498d0fe4ea69
#
_cell.length_a   1.000
_cell.length_b   1.000
_cell.length_c   1.000
_cell.angle_alpha   90.00
_cell.angle_beta   90.00
_cell.angle_gamma   90.00
#
_symmetry.space_group_name_H-M   'P 1'
#
loop_
_entity.id
_entity.type
_entity.pdbx_description
1 polymer ?
#
loop_
_entity_poly.entity_id
_entity_poly.type
_entity_poly.pdbx_seq_one_letter_code
_entity_poly.pdbx_strand_id
1 'polypeptide(L)'
;MTFAALSLLFAMTSADAVAVLLNSPGASSVRTFEVARETVEREAAKGKPLQQFVIGVTTDDKALAKKYMDSSRERIRFLAAHKDNPLAWYLLSLESNDLKLLRRAAAGNNVQALNALGTLVIREAFDKKNGVSTNDLEVILKKSFDCFSRAAAQRDPNGFINLGTCYLRGFGCEQDLAMAFECFKSAAEAGHPEGMDNVSACYQFGHGVAPDAELSLFWGMRGRAARGDEAAAKWLRERK
;
A
#
# COMPACT_ATOMS: atom_id res chain seq x y z
N MET A 1 -4.40 -15.44 -20.89
CA MET A 1 -5.17 -14.73 -19.84
C MET A 1 -6.45 -15.50 -19.61
N THR A 2 -6.66 -16.00 -18.40
CA THR A 2 -7.90 -16.70 -18.06
C THR A 2 -9.05 -15.69 -17.94
N PHE A 3 -10.24 -16.07 -18.37
CA PHE A 3 -11.49 -15.29 -18.28
C PHE A 3 -11.71 -14.69 -16.86
N ALA A 4 -11.21 -15.34 -15.82
CA ALA A 4 -11.28 -14.89 -14.43
C ALA A 4 -10.47 -13.60 -14.16
N ALA A 5 -9.32 -13.40 -14.80
CA ALA A 5 -8.53 -12.18 -14.64
C ALA A 5 -9.17 -10.97 -15.36
N LEU A 6 -9.87 -11.22 -16.47
CA LEU A 6 -10.64 -10.16 -17.15
C LEU A 6 -11.89 -9.76 -16.35
N SER A 7 -12.58 -10.70 -15.71
CA SER A 7 -13.79 -10.40 -14.91
C SER A 7 -13.46 -9.63 -13.62
N LEU A 8 -12.31 -9.88 -12.99
CA LEU A 8 -11.82 -9.10 -11.85
C LEU A 8 -11.45 -7.66 -12.24
N LEU A 9 -10.86 -7.46 -13.43
CA LEU A 9 -10.53 -6.13 -13.95
C LEU A 9 -11.78 -5.30 -14.31
N PHE A 10 -12.87 -5.95 -14.74
CA PHE A 10 -14.14 -5.27 -15.03
C PHE A 10 -15.01 -4.97 -13.79
N ALA A 11 -14.73 -5.63 -12.66
CA ALA A 11 -15.49 -5.48 -11.41
C ALA A 11 -14.85 -4.50 -10.41
N MET A 12 -13.74 -3.84 -10.77
CA MET A 12 -13.09 -2.88 -9.88
C MET A 12 -14.01 -1.69 -9.62
N THR A 13 -14.41 -1.50 -8.37
CA THR A 13 -15.18 -0.32 -7.98
C THR A 13 -14.31 0.93 -8.02
N SER A 14 -14.93 2.11 -8.09
CA SER A 14 -14.17 3.36 -8.06
C SER A 14 -13.40 3.56 -6.73
N ALA A 15 -13.84 2.93 -5.64
CA ALA A 15 -13.16 2.93 -4.36
C ALA A 15 -11.89 2.07 -4.41
N ASP A 16 -11.97 0.87 -5.01
CA ASP A 16 -10.80 -0.01 -5.18
C ASP A 16 -9.75 0.64 -6.10
N ALA A 17 -10.21 1.31 -7.17
CA ALA A 17 -9.32 2.03 -8.08
C ALA A 17 -8.60 3.21 -7.38
N VAL A 18 -9.29 3.94 -6.52
CA VAL A 18 -8.69 4.99 -5.68
C VAL A 18 -7.65 4.39 -4.73
N ALA A 19 -7.97 3.26 -4.08
CA ALA A 19 -7.03 2.58 -3.20
C ALA A 19 -5.76 2.13 -3.94
N VAL A 20 -5.89 1.58 -5.14
CA VAL A 20 -4.74 1.20 -5.99
C VAL A 20 -3.86 2.40 -6.31
N LEU A 21 -4.44 3.54 -6.70
CA LEU A 21 -3.66 4.74 -7.04
C LEU A 21 -2.95 5.35 -5.83
N LEU A 22 -3.56 5.29 -4.64
CA LEU A 22 -2.99 5.85 -3.42
C LEU A 22 -1.93 4.95 -2.78
N ASN A 23 -2.04 3.62 -2.95
CA ASN A 23 -1.14 2.66 -2.31
C ASN A 23 0.08 2.28 -3.14
N SER A 24 0.07 2.53 -4.45
CA SER A 24 1.08 1.97 -5.35
C SER A 24 1.53 2.94 -6.44
N PRO A 25 2.25 4.01 -6.11
CA PRO A 25 2.93 4.76 -7.16
C PRO A 25 4.11 3.95 -7.76
N GLY A 26 3.87 2.72 -8.23
CA GLY A 26 4.87 1.91 -8.92
C GLY A 26 4.87 0.40 -8.67
N ALA A 27 3.93 -0.17 -7.92
CA ALA A 27 4.05 -1.55 -7.46
C ALA A 27 2.97 -2.54 -7.94
N SER A 28 1.88 -2.09 -8.52
CA SER A 28 0.94 -3.00 -9.20
C SER A 28 1.44 -3.30 -10.61
N SER A 29 1.01 -4.43 -11.19
CA SER A 29 1.29 -4.65 -12.61
C SER A 29 0.90 -3.36 -13.36
N VAL A 30 1.72 -2.89 -14.26
CA VAL A 30 1.49 -1.67 -15.06
C VAL A 30 0.05 -1.60 -15.55
N ARG A 31 -0.50 -2.75 -15.94
CA ARG A 31 -1.87 -2.87 -16.43
C ARG A 31 -2.95 -2.66 -15.36
N THR A 32 -2.74 -3.12 -14.11
CA THR A 32 -3.69 -2.90 -13.02
C THR A 32 -3.73 -1.43 -12.61
N PHE A 33 -2.57 -0.78 -12.62
CA PHE A 33 -2.46 0.64 -12.35
C PHE A 33 -3.12 1.47 -13.46
N GLU A 34 -2.91 1.13 -14.73
CA GLU A 34 -3.56 1.79 -15.88
C GLU A 34 -5.08 1.68 -15.81
N VAL A 35 -5.64 0.50 -15.56
CA VAL A 35 -7.09 0.29 -15.43
C VAL A 35 -7.66 1.04 -14.22
N ALA A 36 -6.94 1.06 -13.10
CA ALA A 36 -7.35 1.85 -11.94
C ALA A 36 -7.36 3.34 -12.26
N ARG A 37 -6.31 3.83 -12.92
CA ARG A 37 -6.20 5.23 -13.36
C ARG A 37 -7.34 5.62 -14.31
N GLU A 38 -7.59 4.84 -15.35
CA GLU A 38 -8.69 5.07 -16.29
C GLU A 38 -10.05 5.12 -15.59
N THR A 39 -10.26 4.22 -14.61
CA THR A 39 -11.50 4.18 -13.83
C THR A 39 -11.68 5.45 -13.01
N VAL A 40 -10.62 5.90 -12.31
CA VAL A 40 -10.67 7.12 -11.50
C VAL A 40 -10.81 8.36 -12.39
N GLU A 41 -10.11 8.44 -13.51
CA GLU A 41 -10.24 9.54 -14.49
C GLU A 41 -11.67 9.63 -15.06
N ARG A 42 -12.27 8.51 -15.42
CA ARG A 42 -13.65 8.45 -15.91
C ARG A 42 -14.65 8.95 -14.87
N GLU A 43 -14.47 8.55 -13.60
CA GLU A 43 -15.35 8.98 -12.52
C GLU A 43 -15.08 10.44 -12.10
N ALA A 44 -13.84 10.91 -12.17
CA ALA A 44 -13.47 12.30 -11.97
C ALA A 44 -14.09 13.21 -13.03
N ALA A 45 -14.12 12.76 -14.31
CA ALA A 45 -14.78 13.47 -15.40
C ALA A 45 -16.30 13.62 -15.19
N LYS A 46 -16.93 12.69 -14.44
CA LYS A 46 -18.33 12.80 -14.01
C LYS A 46 -18.55 13.73 -12.81
N GLY A 47 -17.52 14.45 -12.37
CA GLY A 47 -17.61 15.42 -11.27
C GLY A 47 -17.54 14.79 -9.87
N LYS A 48 -17.09 13.54 -9.71
CA LYS A 48 -16.95 12.93 -8.38
C LYS A 48 -15.76 13.52 -7.61
N PRO A 49 -15.97 14.21 -6.46
CA PRO A 49 -14.94 15.04 -5.84
C PRO A 49 -13.73 14.25 -5.31
N LEU A 50 -13.94 13.05 -4.76
CA LEU A 50 -12.83 12.23 -4.24
C LEU A 50 -11.91 11.79 -5.38
N GLN A 51 -12.46 11.36 -6.50
CA GLN A 51 -11.71 10.95 -7.68
C GLN A 51 -10.99 12.14 -8.33
N GLN A 52 -11.64 13.30 -8.42
CA GLN A 52 -10.99 14.53 -8.89
C GLN A 52 -9.80 14.91 -8.02
N PHE A 53 -9.96 14.84 -6.70
CA PHE A 53 -8.87 15.13 -5.77
C PHE A 53 -7.70 14.15 -5.94
N VAL A 54 -7.97 12.84 -6.06
CA VAL A 54 -6.93 11.82 -6.25
C VAL A 54 -6.14 12.08 -7.55
N ILE A 55 -6.82 12.35 -8.66
CA ILE A 55 -6.11 12.71 -9.90
C ILE A 55 -5.32 14.00 -9.72
N GLY A 56 -5.87 15.00 -9.04
CA GLY A 56 -5.17 16.27 -8.77
C GLY A 56 -3.87 16.11 -7.99
N VAL A 57 -3.80 15.18 -7.01
CA VAL A 57 -2.58 14.94 -6.21
C VAL A 57 -1.62 13.91 -6.81
N THR A 58 -2.08 13.09 -7.78
CA THR A 58 -1.27 12.01 -8.36
C THR A 58 -0.80 12.26 -9.78
N THR A 59 -1.29 13.33 -10.46
CA THR A 59 -0.90 13.66 -11.83
C THR A 59 0.31 14.58 -11.87
N ASP A 60 1.21 14.34 -12.84
CA ASP A 60 2.31 15.24 -13.16
C ASP A 60 1.88 16.44 -14.03
N ASP A 61 0.68 16.38 -14.64
CA ASP A 61 0.11 17.48 -15.41
C ASP A 61 -0.39 18.60 -14.48
N LYS A 62 0.36 19.68 -14.41
CA LYS A 62 0.07 20.83 -13.54
C LYS A 62 -1.28 21.52 -13.84
N ALA A 63 -1.71 21.56 -15.10
CA ALA A 63 -2.98 22.17 -15.49
C ALA A 63 -4.16 21.29 -15.05
N LEU A 64 -4.05 19.97 -15.26
CA LEU A 64 -5.02 19.00 -14.83
C LEU A 64 -5.09 18.92 -13.30
N ALA A 65 -3.92 18.91 -12.63
CA ALA A 65 -3.82 18.94 -11.17
C ALA A 65 -4.59 20.15 -10.60
N LYS A 66 -4.29 21.36 -11.10
CA LYS A 66 -4.97 22.59 -10.67
C LYS A 66 -6.48 22.52 -10.89
N LYS A 67 -6.92 22.11 -12.09
CA LYS A 67 -8.35 22.01 -12.43
C LYS A 67 -9.11 21.10 -11.44
N TYR A 68 -8.58 19.92 -11.17
CA TYR A 68 -9.26 18.96 -10.31
C TYR A 68 -9.14 19.28 -8.82
N MET A 69 -8.01 19.84 -8.39
CA MET A 69 -7.84 20.30 -7.01
C MET A 69 -8.81 21.44 -6.67
N ASP A 70 -8.89 22.45 -7.53
CA ASP A 70 -9.76 23.61 -7.31
C ASP A 70 -11.25 23.19 -7.27
N SER A 71 -11.67 22.25 -8.12
CA SER A 71 -13.06 21.79 -8.18
C SER A 71 -13.46 20.87 -7.01
N SER A 72 -12.52 20.15 -6.42
CA SER A 72 -12.79 19.13 -5.40
C SER A 72 -12.49 19.58 -3.96
N ARG A 73 -11.61 20.56 -3.78
CA ARG A 73 -11.07 20.98 -2.46
C ARG A 73 -12.16 21.37 -1.46
N GLU A 74 -13.11 22.20 -1.86
CA GLU A 74 -14.19 22.60 -0.95
C GLU A 74 -15.05 21.41 -0.52
N ARG A 75 -15.35 20.52 -1.45
CA ARG A 75 -16.13 19.32 -1.16
C ARG A 75 -15.41 18.35 -0.24
N ILE A 76 -14.10 18.19 -0.43
CA ILE A 76 -13.25 17.35 0.46
C ILE A 76 -13.20 17.96 1.87
N ARG A 77 -13.02 19.28 1.98
CA ARG A 77 -13.07 19.99 3.27
C ARG A 77 -14.43 19.84 3.95
N PHE A 78 -15.51 19.93 3.20
CA PHE A 78 -16.85 19.69 3.72
C PHE A 78 -17.01 18.26 4.25
N LEU A 79 -16.55 17.25 3.51
CA LEU A 79 -16.62 15.84 3.93
C LEU A 79 -15.79 15.59 5.19
N ALA A 80 -14.62 16.21 5.29
CA ALA A 80 -13.77 16.13 6.47
C ALA A 80 -14.40 16.78 7.70
N ALA A 81 -15.04 17.93 7.53
CA ALA A 81 -15.62 18.71 8.64
C ALA A 81 -16.96 18.17 9.14
N HIS A 82 -17.81 17.68 8.24
CA HIS A 82 -19.23 17.42 8.56
C HIS A 82 -19.63 15.94 8.55
N LYS A 83 -18.82 15.07 7.97
CA LYS A 83 -19.13 13.62 7.85
C LYS A 83 -18.09 12.70 8.47
N ASP A 84 -17.14 13.25 9.23
CA ASP A 84 -16.06 12.49 9.87
C ASP A 84 -15.45 11.44 8.92
N ASN A 85 -15.14 11.86 7.67
CA ASN A 85 -14.70 10.96 6.62
C ASN A 85 -13.18 10.75 6.68
N PRO A 86 -12.69 9.55 7.06
CA PRO A 86 -11.26 9.29 7.22
C PRO A 86 -10.47 9.42 5.92
N LEU A 87 -11.07 9.08 4.77
CA LEU A 87 -10.43 9.27 3.47
C LEU A 87 -10.25 10.76 3.15
N ALA A 88 -11.24 11.60 3.45
CA ALA A 88 -11.14 13.04 3.25
C ALA A 88 -10.03 13.65 4.13
N TRP A 89 -9.88 13.22 5.38
CA TRP A 89 -8.77 13.65 6.25
C TRP A 89 -7.42 13.20 5.71
N TYR A 90 -7.32 11.96 5.20
CA TYR A 90 -6.11 11.47 4.58
C TYR A 90 -5.71 12.30 3.35
N LEU A 91 -6.65 12.55 2.44
CA LEU A 91 -6.41 13.35 1.25
C LEU A 91 -5.98 14.79 1.59
N LEU A 92 -6.64 15.43 2.57
CA LEU A 92 -6.22 16.75 3.05
C LEU A 92 -4.83 16.72 3.70
N SER A 93 -4.46 15.64 4.38
CA SER A 93 -3.13 15.51 4.97
C SER A 93 -2.03 15.44 3.90
N LEU A 94 -2.30 14.85 2.74
CA LEU A 94 -1.37 14.84 1.60
C LEU A 94 -1.16 16.23 1.00
N GLU A 95 -2.23 17.03 0.95
CA GLU A 95 -2.16 18.40 0.41
C GLU A 95 -1.42 19.35 1.37
N SER A 96 -1.75 19.30 2.66
CA SER A 96 -1.27 20.25 3.66
C SER A 96 -0.03 19.79 4.42
N ASN A 97 0.39 18.54 4.23
CA ASN A 97 1.42 17.86 5.05
C ASN A 97 1.10 17.94 6.57
N ASP A 98 -0.19 17.91 6.93
CA ASP A 98 -0.65 18.03 8.31
C ASP A 98 -0.74 16.67 9.00
N LEU A 99 0.19 16.42 9.90
CA LEU A 99 0.26 15.20 10.69
C LEU A 99 -0.98 14.97 11.59
N LYS A 100 -1.67 16.05 12.01
CA LYS A 100 -2.90 15.90 12.81
C LYS A 100 -4.02 15.29 11.98
N LEU A 101 -4.16 15.72 10.73
CA LEU A 101 -5.13 15.14 9.79
C LEU A 101 -4.79 13.68 9.48
N LEU A 102 -3.50 13.36 9.28
CA LEU A 102 -3.05 11.97 9.07
C LEU A 102 -3.39 11.08 10.28
N ARG A 103 -3.11 11.54 11.49
CA ARG A 103 -3.46 10.81 12.73
C ARG A 103 -4.97 10.62 12.88
N ARG A 104 -5.77 11.64 12.54
CA ARG A 104 -7.22 11.55 12.58
C ARG A 104 -7.76 10.55 11.56
N ALA A 105 -7.21 10.54 10.35
CA ALA A 105 -7.53 9.55 9.32
C ALA A 105 -7.20 8.11 9.76
N ALA A 106 -6.02 7.91 10.36
CA ALA A 106 -5.61 6.62 10.89
C ALA A 106 -6.49 6.17 12.09
N ALA A 107 -6.87 7.09 12.98
CA ALA A 107 -7.84 6.83 14.05
C ALA A 107 -9.20 6.39 13.50
N GLY A 108 -9.65 6.99 12.40
CA GLY A 108 -10.84 6.58 11.63
C GLY A 108 -10.65 5.33 10.77
N ASN A 109 -9.54 4.61 10.98
CA ASN A 109 -9.23 3.33 10.34
C ASN A 109 -9.04 3.39 8.80
N ASN A 110 -8.61 4.55 8.26
CA ASN A 110 -8.23 4.64 6.86
C ASN A 110 -6.91 3.88 6.63
N VAL A 111 -6.93 2.91 5.72
CA VAL A 111 -5.81 1.98 5.46
C VAL A 111 -4.55 2.73 5.02
N GLN A 112 -4.68 3.67 4.10
CA GLN A 112 -3.56 4.45 3.58
C GLN A 112 -2.92 5.30 4.70
N ALA A 113 -3.75 5.91 5.54
CA ALA A 113 -3.29 6.69 6.68
C ALA A 113 -2.61 5.83 7.74
N LEU A 114 -3.10 4.61 7.98
CA LEU A 114 -2.46 3.64 8.88
C LEU A 114 -1.06 3.28 8.39
N ASN A 115 -0.90 2.89 7.13
CA ASN A 115 0.41 2.57 6.55
C ASN A 115 1.34 3.79 6.56
N ALA A 116 0.86 4.95 6.14
CA ALA A 116 1.65 6.18 6.11
C ALA A 116 2.10 6.59 7.52
N LEU A 117 1.20 6.55 8.51
CA LEU A 117 1.52 6.90 9.88
C LEU A 117 2.52 5.92 10.50
N GLY A 118 2.32 4.61 10.33
CA GLY A 118 3.24 3.59 10.81
C GLY A 118 4.65 3.76 10.27
N THR A 119 4.77 3.97 8.96
CA THR A 119 6.06 4.22 8.28
C THR A 119 6.72 5.53 8.73
N LEU A 120 5.94 6.61 8.82
CA LEU A 120 6.43 7.91 9.25
C LEU A 120 7.02 7.86 10.66
N VAL A 121 6.31 7.22 11.58
CA VAL A 121 6.71 7.11 12.99
C VAL A 121 8.01 6.30 13.13
N ILE A 122 8.17 5.21 12.37
CA ILE A 122 9.44 4.46 12.32
C ILE A 122 10.57 5.34 11.77
N ARG A 123 10.34 6.01 10.63
CA ARG A 123 11.34 6.88 10.00
C ARG A 123 11.82 7.96 10.97
N GLU A 124 10.89 8.67 11.62
CA GLU A 124 11.24 9.71 12.60
C GLU A 124 12.07 9.17 13.77
N ALA A 125 11.82 7.94 14.21
CA ALA A 125 12.58 7.32 15.28
C ALA A 125 14.03 7.01 14.87
N PHE A 126 14.24 6.55 13.63
CA PHE A 126 15.58 6.24 13.12
C PHE A 126 16.33 7.48 12.61
N ASP A 127 15.65 8.53 12.14
CA ASP A 127 16.27 9.79 11.68
C ASP A 127 16.80 10.64 12.85
N LYS A 128 16.21 10.53 14.03
CA LYS A 128 16.72 11.17 15.24
C LYS A 128 17.99 10.47 15.74
N LYS A 129 19.09 10.65 15.03
CA LYS A 129 20.39 9.98 15.24
C LYS A 129 21.00 10.10 16.64
N ASN A 130 20.51 11.00 17.52
CA ASN A 130 21.08 11.23 18.84
C ASN A 130 20.00 11.57 19.88
N GLY A 131 19.20 10.61 20.33
CA GLY A 131 18.43 10.90 21.53
C GLY A 131 17.01 10.33 21.65
N VAL A 132 16.65 9.30 20.90
CA VAL A 132 15.46 8.50 21.28
C VAL A 132 15.92 7.52 22.36
N SER A 133 15.31 7.60 23.54
CA SER A 133 15.58 6.60 24.57
C SER A 133 15.09 5.22 24.11
N THR A 134 15.66 4.14 24.65
CA THR A 134 15.21 2.78 24.33
C THR A 134 13.73 2.58 24.63
N ASN A 135 13.21 3.16 25.71
CA ASN A 135 11.81 3.11 26.06
C ASN A 135 10.92 3.87 25.05
N ASP A 136 11.36 5.04 24.58
CA ASP A 136 10.61 5.79 23.57
C ASP A 136 10.60 5.06 22.24
N LEU A 137 11.71 4.42 21.87
CA LEU A 137 11.79 3.62 20.65
C LEU A 137 10.81 2.43 20.70
N GLU A 138 10.75 1.72 21.83
CA GLU A 138 9.81 0.62 22.00
C GLU A 138 8.34 1.08 21.85
N VAL A 139 7.97 2.19 22.49
CA VAL A 139 6.63 2.79 22.36
C VAL A 139 6.33 3.17 20.91
N ILE A 140 7.30 3.73 20.21
CA ILE A 140 7.17 4.14 18.81
C ILE A 140 6.95 2.90 17.92
N LEU A 141 7.77 1.87 18.07
CA LEU A 141 7.66 0.64 17.30
C LEU A 141 6.34 -0.08 17.55
N LYS A 142 5.85 -0.08 18.80
CA LYS A 142 4.55 -0.67 19.16
C LYS A 142 3.37 0.05 18.49
N LYS A 143 3.43 1.39 18.41
CA LYS A 143 2.42 2.18 17.66
C LYS A 143 2.44 1.87 16.17
N SER A 144 3.61 1.69 15.58
CA SER A 144 3.74 1.33 14.16
C SER A 144 3.19 -0.06 13.90
N PHE A 145 3.51 -1.03 14.77
CA PHE A 145 2.95 -2.38 14.72
C PHE A 145 1.41 -2.37 14.78
N ASP A 146 0.80 -1.59 15.70
CA ASP A 146 -0.67 -1.44 15.76
C ASP A 146 -1.25 -0.89 14.44
N CYS A 147 -0.63 0.14 13.87
CA CYS A 147 -1.07 0.69 12.60
C CYS A 147 -1.03 -0.36 11.47
N PHE A 148 0.07 -1.10 11.35
CA PHE A 148 0.22 -2.12 10.31
C PHE A 148 -0.70 -3.33 10.54
N SER A 149 -0.89 -3.76 11.78
CA SER A 149 -1.85 -4.81 12.13
C SER A 149 -3.28 -4.44 11.72
N ARG A 150 -3.69 -3.20 11.97
CA ARG A 150 -5.00 -2.70 11.58
C ARG A 150 -5.16 -2.56 10.07
N ALA A 151 -4.09 -2.22 9.35
CA ALA A 151 -4.09 -2.21 7.88
C ALA A 151 -4.17 -3.64 7.31
N ALA A 152 -3.39 -4.56 7.84
CA ALA A 152 -3.40 -5.98 7.45
C ALA A 152 -4.75 -6.65 7.74
N ALA A 153 -5.41 -6.31 8.87
CA ALA A 153 -6.75 -6.79 9.20
C ALA A 153 -7.81 -6.38 8.16
N GLN A 154 -7.57 -5.31 7.40
CA GLN A 154 -8.39 -4.90 6.26
C GLN A 154 -7.95 -5.55 4.93
N ARG A 155 -7.07 -6.55 4.99
CA ARG A 155 -6.50 -7.28 3.85
C ARG A 155 -5.67 -6.39 2.90
N ASP A 156 -5.12 -5.29 3.41
CA ASP A 156 -4.26 -4.42 2.62
C ASP A 156 -2.87 -5.06 2.39
N PRO A 157 -2.42 -5.22 1.14
CA PRO A 157 -1.13 -5.86 0.86
C PRO A 157 0.06 -5.10 1.46
N ASN A 158 0.05 -3.77 1.48
CA ASN A 158 1.11 -2.98 2.12
C ASN A 158 1.08 -3.16 3.65
N GLY A 159 -0.12 -3.27 4.23
CA GLY A 159 -0.32 -3.60 5.63
C GLY A 159 0.32 -4.94 5.99
N PHE A 160 0.12 -5.97 5.16
CA PHE A 160 0.76 -7.27 5.34
C PHE A 160 2.30 -7.19 5.20
N ILE A 161 2.83 -6.47 4.22
CA ILE A 161 4.29 -6.31 4.04
C ILE A 161 4.91 -5.62 5.25
N ASN A 162 4.32 -4.52 5.70
CA ASN A 162 4.80 -3.77 6.85
C ASN A 162 4.71 -4.59 8.15
N LEU A 163 3.61 -5.31 8.36
CA LEU A 163 3.42 -6.20 9.51
C LEU A 163 4.42 -7.37 9.47
N GLY A 164 4.63 -7.99 8.31
CA GLY A 164 5.63 -9.03 8.11
C GLY A 164 7.05 -8.53 8.43
N THR A 165 7.36 -7.29 8.05
CA THR A 165 8.63 -6.65 8.40
C THR A 165 8.76 -6.43 9.92
N CYS A 166 7.67 -6.10 10.60
CA CYS A 166 7.67 -5.99 12.06
C CYS A 166 7.99 -7.34 12.73
N TYR A 167 7.34 -8.43 12.31
CA TYR A 167 7.63 -9.76 12.81
C TYR A 167 9.06 -10.23 12.47
N LEU A 168 9.53 -9.94 11.24
CA LEU A 168 10.89 -10.30 10.81
C LEU A 168 11.98 -9.64 11.67
N ARG A 169 11.74 -8.42 12.14
CA ARG A 169 12.72 -7.59 12.86
C ARG A 169 12.46 -7.46 14.36
N GLY A 170 11.31 -7.93 14.86
CA GLY A 170 10.88 -7.70 16.23
C GLY A 170 10.49 -6.24 16.50
N PHE A 171 9.94 -5.53 15.50
CA PHE A 171 9.55 -4.13 15.65
C PHE A 171 8.17 -4.00 16.31
N GLY A 172 8.18 -3.67 17.61
CA GLY A 172 6.97 -3.51 18.41
C GLY A 172 6.28 -4.83 18.79
N CYS A 173 6.89 -5.95 18.49
CA CYS A 173 6.48 -7.32 18.85
C CYS A 173 7.71 -8.20 19.04
N GLU A 174 7.54 -9.41 19.54
CA GLU A 174 8.58 -10.45 19.48
C GLU A 174 8.85 -10.83 18.02
N GLN A 175 10.12 -11.14 17.72
CA GLN A 175 10.49 -11.63 16.40
C GLN A 175 9.83 -12.99 16.14
N ASP A 176 9.12 -13.10 15.02
CA ASP A 176 8.47 -14.33 14.58
C ASP A 176 8.62 -14.48 13.06
N LEU A 177 9.58 -15.31 12.66
CA LEU A 177 9.87 -15.51 11.23
C LEU A 177 8.75 -16.26 10.51
N ALA A 178 8.01 -17.14 11.21
CA ALA A 178 6.89 -17.86 10.61
C ALA A 178 5.72 -16.91 10.33
N MET A 179 5.39 -16.04 11.29
CA MET A 179 4.38 -14.99 11.08
C MET A 179 4.80 -13.98 10.01
N ALA A 180 6.10 -13.64 9.92
CA ALA A 180 6.61 -12.79 8.86
C ALA A 180 6.37 -13.41 7.48
N PHE A 181 6.69 -14.70 7.31
CA PHE A 181 6.46 -15.45 6.07
C PHE A 181 4.98 -15.47 5.68
N GLU A 182 4.07 -15.77 6.61
CA GLU A 182 2.62 -15.80 6.32
C GLU A 182 2.07 -14.41 5.93
N CYS A 183 2.57 -13.35 6.54
CA CYS A 183 2.23 -11.98 6.15
C CYS A 183 2.72 -11.67 4.72
N PHE A 184 3.98 -11.97 4.40
CA PHE A 184 4.52 -11.74 3.05
C PHE A 184 3.80 -12.58 2.00
N LYS A 185 3.45 -13.83 2.33
CA LYS A 185 2.68 -14.72 1.49
C LYS A 185 1.28 -14.17 1.21
N SER A 186 0.60 -13.63 2.22
CA SER A 186 -0.70 -12.98 2.05
C SER A 186 -0.64 -11.79 1.08
N ALA A 187 0.41 -10.96 1.16
CA ALA A 187 0.63 -9.87 0.21
C ALA A 187 0.94 -10.39 -1.21
N ALA A 188 1.76 -11.44 -1.32
CA ALA A 188 2.12 -12.06 -2.60
C ALA A 188 0.92 -12.70 -3.29
N GLU A 189 0.05 -13.38 -2.53
CA GLU A 189 -1.20 -13.99 -3.03
C GLU A 189 -2.21 -12.93 -3.48
N ALA A 190 -2.21 -11.76 -2.84
CA ALA A 190 -2.95 -10.58 -3.29
C ALA A 190 -2.36 -9.92 -4.57
N GLY A 191 -1.26 -10.48 -5.10
CA GLY A 191 -0.62 -10.01 -6.33
C GLY A 191 0.41 -8.91 -6.14
N HIS A 192 0.79 -8.57 -4.89
CA HIS A 192 1.71 -7.47 -4.63
C HIS A 192 3.16 -7.89 -4.95
N PRO A 193 3.88 -7.17 -5.85
CA PRO A 193 5.22 -7.57 -6.30
C PRO A 193 6.25 -7.64 -5.18
N GLU A 194 6.22 -6.68 -4.24
CA GLU A 194 7.14 -6.68 -3.09
C GLU A 194 6.85 -7.84 -2.13
N GLY A 195 5.57 -8.21 -1.95
CA GLY A 195 5.20 -9.43 -1.21
C GLY A 195 5.82 -10.68 -1.83
N MET A 196 5.80 -10.79 -3.17
CA MET A 196 6.43 -11.89 -3.90
C MET A 196 7.95 -11.92 -3.72
N ASP A 197 8.61 -10.76 -3.73
CA ASP A 197 10.06 -10.67 -3.47
C ASP A 197 10.40 -11.08 -2.04
N ASN A 198 9.60 -10.67 -1.07
CA ASN A 198 9.79 -11.04 0.33
C ASN A 198 9.61 -12.55 0.54
N VAL A 199 8.61 -13.18 -0.11
CA VAL A 199 8.44 -14.64 -0.10
C VAL A 199 9.64 -15.33 -0.76
N SER A 200 10.15 -14.81 -1.89
CA SER A 200 11.36 -15.29 -2.52
C SER A 200 12.55 -15.25 -1.56
N ALA A 201 12.73 -14.15 -0.86
CA ALA A 201 13.79 -14.01 0.15
C ALA A 201 13.60 -14.99 1.34
N CYS A 202 12.37 -15.22 1.78
CA CYS A 202 12.09 -16.19 2.83
C CYS A 202 12.52 -17.60 2.44
N TYR A 203 12.22 -18.05 1.23
CA TYR A 203 12.70 -19.34 0.72
C TYR A 203 14.22 -19.37 0.49
N GLN A 204 14.83 -18.24 0.12
CA GLN A 204 16.29 -18.18 -0.09
C GLN A 204 17.05 -18.33 1.23
N PHE A 205 16.60 -17.68 2.30
CA PHE A 205 17.34 -17.59 3.57
C PHE A 205 16.76 -18.45 4.69
N GLY A 206 15.65 -19.14 4.46
CA GLY A 206 15.00 -19.95 5.48
C GLY A 206 14.28 -19.12 6.56
N HIS A 207 13.74 -17.96 6.19
CA HIS A 207 13.02 -17.12 7.15
C HIS A 207 11.58 -17.61 7.30
N GLY A 208 11.32 -18.36 8.37
CA GLY A 208 10.00 -18.89 8.70
C GLY A 208 9.52 -20.06 7.82
N VAL A 209 10.34 -20.50 6.88
CA VAL A 209 10.08 -21.64 6.00
C VAL A 209 11.39 -22.35 5.69
N ALA A 210 11.35 -23.63 5.35
CA ALA A 210 12.54 -24.35 4.91
C ALA A 210 13.10 -23.73 3.63
N PRO A 211 14.42 -23.55 3.48
CA PRO A 211 15.04 -23.03 2.28
C PRO A 211 14.66 -23.88 1.06
N ASP A 212 14.29 -23.21 -0.04
CA ASP A 212 13.95 -23.82 -1.32
C ASP A 212 14.32 -22.89 -2.47
N ALA A 213 15.37 -23.24 -3.20
CA ALA A 213 15.89 -22.43 -4.30
C ALA A 213 14.92 -22.33 -5.49
N GLU A 214 14.14 -23.39 -5.73
CA GLU A 214 13.15 -23.43 -6.82
C GLU A 214 11.96 -22.52 -6.54
N LEU A 215 11.41 -22.62 -5.32
CA LEU A 215 10.34 -21.73 -4.88
C LEU A 215 10.82 -20.27 -4.75
N SER A 216 12.05 -20.05 -4.30
CA SER A 216 12.65 -18.70 -4.29
C SER A 216 12.69 -18.10 -5.71
N LEU A 217 13.23 -18.85 -6.67
CA LEU A 217 13.27 -18.40 -8.06
C LEU A 217 11.88 -18.17 -8.64
N PHE A 218 10.94 -19.08 -8.37
CA PHE A 218 9.57 -18.97 -8.85
C PHE A 218 8.87 -17.70 -8.36
N TRP A 219 8.97 -17.41 -7.06
CA TRP A 219 8.36 -16.21 -6.48
C TRP A 219 9.06 -14.92 -6.95
N GLY A 220 10.38 -14.92 -7.07
CA GLY A 220 11.15 -13.80 -7.64
C GLY A 220 10.75 -13.50 -9.09
N MET A 221 10.57 -14.55 -9.92
CA MET A 221 10.10 -14.37 -11.30
C MET A 221 8.63 -13.86 -11.33
N ARG A 222 7.77 -14.28 -10.41
CA ARG A 222 6.41 -13.72 -10.29
C ARG A 222 6.44 -12.24 -9.95
N GLY A 223 7.30 -11.83 -9.01
CA GLY A 223 7.46 -10.41 -8.65
C GLY A 223 7.94 -9.56 -9.82
N ARG A 224 8.93 -10.04 -10.59
CA ARG A 224 9.41 -9.37 -11.79
C ARG A 224 8.34 -9.28 -12.88
N ALA A 225 7.63 -10.38 -13.16
CA ALA A 225 6.54 -10.40 -14.13
C ALA A 225 5.40 -9.45 -13.74
N ALA A 226 5.09 -9.34 -12.45
CA ALA A 226 4.08 -8.41 -11.94
C ALA A 226 4.49 -6.93 -12.15
N ARG A 227 5.80 -6.62 -12.25
CA ARG A 227 6.33 -5.30 -12.62
C ARG A 227 6.44 -5.08 -14.13
N GLY A 228 5.99 -6.03 -14.96
CA GLY A 228 6.02 -5.89 -16.42
C GLY A 228 7.25 -6.50 -17.11
N ASP A 229 8.07 -7.29 -16.40
CA ASP A 229 9.19 -8.00 -17.02
C ASP A 229 8.67 -9.14 -17.92
N GLU A 230 8.76 -8.93 -19.25
CA GLU A 230 8.26 -9.89 -20.24
C GLU A 230 9.07 -11.20 -20.25
N ALA A 231 10.37 -11.15 -19.96
CA ALA A 231 11.22 -12.34 -19.89
C ALA A 231 10.80 -13.22 -18.70
N ALA A 232 10.54 -12.62 -17.55
CA ALA A 232 10.00 -13.31 -16.38
C ALA A 232 8.60 -13.88 -16.66
N ALA A 233 7.74 -13.13 -17.32
CA ALA A 233 6.41 -13.60 -17.71
C ALA A 233 6.46 -14.76 -18.71
N LYS A 234 7.41 -14.75 -19.65
CA LYS A 234 7.67 -15.86 -20.58
C LYS A 234 8.15 -17.10 -19.82
N TRP A 235 9.14 -16.95 -18.93
CA TRP A 235 9.68 -18.02 -18.12
C TRP A 235 8.60 -18.74 -17.29
N LEU A 236 7.66 -17.99 -16.71
CA LEU A 236 6.51 -18.54 -15.95
C LEU A 236 5.52 -19.31 -16.85
N ARG A 237 5.35 -18.91 -18.12
CA ARG A 237 4.47 -19.62 -19.07
C ARG A 237 5.04 -20.95 -19.52
N GLU A 238 6.36 -21.05 -19.64
CA GLU A 238 7.07 -22.25 -20.10
C GLU A 238 7.19 -23.35 -19.03
N ARG A 239 6.85 -23.04 -17.78
CA ARG A 239 6.91 -23.96 -16.61
C ARG A 239 5.56 -24.35 -16.00
N LYS A 240 4.49 -24.21 -16.79
CA LYS A 240 3.16 -24.69 -16.40
C LYS A 240 3.03 -26.19 -16.75
#